data_e472fdddfe751d70f958e62dd9e15075
#
_entry.id   e472fdddfe751d70f958e62dd9e15075
#
_cell.length_a   1.000
_cell.length_b   1.000
_cell.length_c   1.000
_cell.angle_alpha   90.00
_cell.angle_beta   90.00
_cell.angle_gamma   90.00
#
_symmetry.space_group_name_H-M   'P 1'
#
loop_
_entity.id
_entity.type
_entity.pdbx_description
1 polymer ?
#
loop_
_entity_poly.entity_id
_entity_poly.type
_entity_poly.pdbx_seq_one_letter_code
_entity_poly.pdbx_strand_id
1 'polypeptide(L)'
;MTKPTLLVLAAGMGSRYGGLKQIDPVGPNGETIIDYSIYDALRAGFGKLVFVIRKDIEQTFREVVGTRFEKRIAVEYVFQELDKLPAPYKLPEGRTKPWGTTHAIMMAQGTINGPFAAINADDFYGQQAYKVLAQHLTSGTPDYAMVGFILKNTLSDHGSVARGVSRVDANNYLTHIVEMTKIERDGGGAKNTGADGSVTKLTGDEAVSMNFWGFTPALFPQLNVAFENFMKKSGGEQKSECLIPATVGDLVTSGQAKCKVLRSADSWFGVTYREDRPVVVENIRQLIAKGNYPEKLWA
;
A
#
# COMPACT_ATOMS: atom_id res chain seq x y z
N MET A 1 -18.15 -16.93 8.06
CA MET A 1 -17.34 -16.23 7.01
C MET A 1 -15.90 -16.15 7.49
N THR A 2 -14.93 -16.41 6.63
CA THR A 2 -13.51 -16.31 6.97
C THR A 2 -13.14 -14.84 7.14
N LYS A 3 -12.51 -14.49 8.26
CA LYS A 3 -12.05 -13.11 8.49
C LYS A 3 -10.93 -12.79 7.49
N PRO A 4 -10.91 -11.59 6.89
CA PRO A 4 -9.85 -11.23 5.95
C PRO A 4 -8.50 -11.07 6.65
N THR A 5 -7.43 -11.25 5.86
CA THR A 5 -6.04 -11.02 6.29
C THR A 5 -5.61 -9.60 5.92
N LEU A 6 -4.89 -8.92 6.80
CA LEU A 6 -4.18 -7.69 6.47
C LEU A 6 -2.72 -8.01 6.12
N LEU A 7 -2.32 -7.72 4.89
CA LEU A 7 -0.94 -7.78 4.41
C LEU A 7 -0.33 -6.39 4.46
N VAL A 8 0.71 -6.23 5.27
CA VAL A 8 1.38 -4.94 5.49
C VAL A 8 2.74 -4.96 4.78
N LEU A 9 2.91 -4.09 3.78
CA LEU A 9 4.14 -3.98 3.00
C LEU A 9 5.14 -3.08 3.73
N ALA A 10 6.10 -3.68 4.43
CA ALA A 10 7.09 -3.00 5.28
C ALA A 10 8.55 -3.26 4.84
N ALA A 11 8.77 -3.82 3.63
CA ALA A 11 10.10 -4.11 3.09
C ALA A 11 10.78 -2.89 2.42
N GLY A 12 10.10 -1.75 2.32
CA GLY A 12 10.62 -0.53 1.70
C GLY A 12 11.86 0.02 2.43
N MET A 13 12.84 0.51 1.64
CA MET A 13 14.11 1.02 2.19
C MET A 13 14.02 2.44 2.80
N GLY A 14 12.92 3.15 2.62
CA GLY A 14 12.76 4.52 3.12
C GLY A 14 13.83 5.50 2.65
N SER A 15 14.34 5.33 1.41
CA SER A 15 15.51 6.06 0.89
C SER A 15 15.39 7.59 0.95
N ARG A 16 14.16 8.13 0.85
CA ARG A 16 13.91 9.57 0.98
C ARG A 16 13.84 10.05 2.43
N TYR A 17 13.57 9.15 3.35
CA TYR A 17 13.42 9.42 4.79
C TYR A 17 14.74 9.26 5.57
N GLY A 18 15.64 8.43 5.06
CA GLY A 18 16.97 8.20 5.66
C GLY A 18 16.96 7.22 6.84
N GLY A 19 15.97 6.31 6.93
CA GLY A 19 15.88 5.31 8.00
C GLY A 19 14.63 4.43 7.91
N LEU A 20 14.40 3.62 8.95
CA LEU A 20 13.21 2.77 9.09
C LEU A 20 12.01 3.63 9.53
N LYS A 21 11.42 4.36 8.59
CA LYS A 21 10.27 5.24 8.84
C LYS A 21 9.03 4.53 9.40
N GLN A 22 8.94 3.21 9.19
CA GLN A 22 7.81 2.39 9.65
C GLN A 22 7.74 2.25 11.18
N ILE A 23 8.85 2.53 11.88
CA ILE A 23 8.92 2.42 13.33
C ILE A 23 8.98 3.78 14.05
N ASP A 24 8.92 4.89 13.30
CA ASP A 24 8.93 6.23 13.91
C ASP A 24 7.61 6.53 14.61
N PRO A 25 7.66 6.97 15.88
CA PRO A 25 6.46 7.31 16.62
C PRO A 25 5.73 8.53 16.04
N VAL A 26 4.41 8.44 15.96
CA VAL A 26 3.51 9.54 15.55
C VAL A 26 2.40 9.79 16.58
N GLY A 27 2.11 8.81 17.43
CA GLY A 27 1.13 8.92 18.50
C GLY A 27 1.75 9.33 19.85
N PRO A 28 0.91 9.75 20.83
CA PRO A 28 1.35 10.30 22.10
C PRO A 28 2.06 9.29 23.01
N ASN A 29 1.81 7.99 22.85
CA ASN A 29 2.41 6.91 23.66
C ASN A 29 3.41 6.06 22.86
N GLY A 30 3.97 6.62 21.79
CA GLY A 30 4.95 5.94 20.96
C GLY A 30 4.34 5.05 19.89
N GLU A 31 3.05 5.21 19.59
CA GLU A 31 2.38 4.51 18.50
C GLU A 31 2.93 4.98 17.14
N THR A 32 3.14 4.05 16.24
CA THR A 32 3.54 4.28 14.85
C THR A 32 2.31 4.35 13.92
N ILE A 33 2.50 4.72 12.65
CA ILE A 33 1.40 4.66 11.67
C ILE A 33 0.83 3.24 11.55
N ILE A 34 1.70 2.22 11.63
CA ILE A 34 1.27 0.80 11.60
C ILE A 34 0.32 0.49 12.76
N ASP A 35 0.53 1.05 13.94
CA ASP A 35 -0.34 0.82 15.10
C ASP A 35 -1.78 1.27 14.79
N TYR A 36 -1.97 2.45 14.19
CA TYR A 36 -3.29 2.95 13.79
C TYR A 36 -3.91 2.10 12.68
N SER A 37 -3.12 1.71 11.68
CA SER A 37 -3.57 0.84 10.59
C SER A 37 -4.07 -0.51 11.12
N ILE A 38 -3.34 -1.14 12.05
CA ILE A 38 -3.75 -2.42 12.64
C ILE A 38 -4.94 -2.24 13.58
N TYR A 39 -4.99 -1.15 14.33
CA TYR A 39 -6.13 -0.84 15.19
C TYR A 39 -7.43 -0.74 14.38
N ASP A 40 -7.40 -0.02 13.25
CA ASP A 40 -8.56 0.09 12.36
C ASP A 40 -8.92 -1.23 11.68
N ALA A 41 -7.92 -2.02 11.27
CA ALA A 41 -8.15 -3.34 10.70
C ALA A 41 -8.83 -4.29 11.70
N LEU A 42 -8.40 -4.30 12.97
CA LEU A 42 -9.04 -5.09 14.02
C LEU A 42 -10.50 -4.69 14.23
N ARG A 43 -10.78 -3.38 14.27
CA ARG A 43 -12.14 -2.82 14.39
C ARG A 43 -13.01 -3.17 13.18
N ALA A 44 -12.41 -3.27 11.99
CA ALA A 44 -13.08 -3.67 10.76
C ALA A 44 -13.29 -5.20 10.63
N GLY A 45 -12.72 -6.00 11.55
CA GLY A 45 -12.94 -7.44 11.59
C GLY A 45 -11.88 -8.30 10.90
N PHE A 46 -10.71 -7.74 10.60
CA PHE A 46 -9.57 -8.54 10.14
C PHE A 46 -9.13 -9.53 11.21
N GLY A 47 -8.73 -10.74 10.80
CA GLY A 47 -8.43 -11.85 11.72
C GLY A 47 -7.00 -12.34 11.71
N LYS A 48 -6.16 -11.82 10.81
CA LYS A 48 -4.75 -12.21 10.66
C LYS A 48 -3.95 -11.03 10.13
N LEU A 49 -2.71 -10.90 10.59
CA LEU A 49 -1.70 -9.98 10.03
C LEU A 49 -0.60 -10.78 9.34
N VAL A 50 -0.16 -10.30 8.18
CA VAL A 50 1.04 -10.80 7.52
C VAL A 50 1.91 -9.59 7.21
N PHE A 51 3.13 -9.56 7.73
CA PHE A 51 4.10 -8.52 7.41
C PHE A 51 5.04 -8.98 6.31
N VAL A 52 5.16 -8.18 5.26
CA VAL A 52 6.23 -8.34 4.26
C VAL A 52 7.38 -7.44 4.69
N ILE A 53 8.47 -8.04 5.10
CA ILE A 53 9.68 -7.33 5.57
C ILE A 53 10.92 -7.83 4.82
N ARG A 54 12.05 -7.17 5.01
CA ARG A 54 13.35 -7.72 4.63
C ARG A 54 13.89 -8.58 5.75
N LYS A 55 14.67 -9.60 5.41
CA LYS A 55 15.26 -10.53 6.40
C LYS A 55 16.22 -9.82 7.35
N ASP A 56 16.97 -8.85 6.84
CA ASP A 56 17.97 -8.09 7.62
C ASP A 56 17.37 -7.23 8.75
N ILE A 57 16.09 -6.86 8.67
CA ILE A 57 15.39 -6.08 9.70
C ILE A 57 14.47 -6.92 10.59
N GLU A 58 14.39 -8.23 10.40
CA GLU A 58 13.41 -9.10 11.07
C GLU A 58 13.41 -8.94 12.58
N GLN A 59 14.59 -9.06 13.21
CA GLN A 59 14.70 -9.01 14.67
C GLN A 59 14.19 -7.67 15.21
N THR A 60 14.73 -6.55 14.70
CA THR A 60 14.33 -5.21 15.14
C THR A 60 12.86 -4.95 14.89
N PHE A 61 12.32 -5.38 13.73
CA PHE A 61 10.92 -5.19 13.41
C PHE A 61 9.99 -5.98 14.34
N ARG A 62 10.34 -7.22 14.67
CA ARG A 62 9.57 -8.03 15.63
C ARG A 62 9.58 -7.42 17.02
N GLU A 63 10.73 -6.97 17.50
CA GLU A 63 10.87 -6.36 18.83
C GLU A 63 10.09 -5.05 18.95
N VAL A 64 10.15 -4.19 17.94
CA VAL A 64 9.57 -2.84 18.00
C VAL A 64 8.09 -2.82 17.59
N VAL A 65 7.71 -3.63 16.59
CA VAL A 65 6.37 -3.63 16.00
C VAL A 65 5.62 -4.90 16.36
N GLY A 66 6.18 -6.07 16.03
CA GLY A 66 5.48 -7.36 16.08
C GLY A 66 4.92 -7.70 17.46
N THR A 67 5.73 -7.56 18.50
CA THR A 67 5.34 -7.90 19.89
C THR A 67 4.09 -7.18 20.39
N ARG A 68 3.75 -6.02 19.80
CA ARG A 68 2.55 -5.25 20.17
C ARG A 68 1.27 -5.96 19.76
N PHE A 69 1.32 -6.80 18.71
CA PHE A 69 0.16 -7.39 18.07
C PHE A 69 0.01 -8.89 18.29
N GLU A 70 1.11 -9.62 18.51
CA GLU A 70 1.14 -11.09 18.60
C GLU A 70 0.20 -11.67 19.67
N LYS A 71 -0.11 -10.90 20.72
CA LYS A 71 -1.08 -11.28 21.74
C LYS A 71 -2.53 -10.95 21.39
N ARG A 72 -2.80 -10.23 20.31
CA ARG A 72 -4.11 -9.69 19.93
C ARG A 72 -4.67 -10.33 18.68
N ILE A 73 -3.81 -10.75 17.77
CA ILE A 73 -4.16 -11.29 16.46
C ILE A 73 -3.06 -12.24 16.00
N ALA A 74 -3.39 -13.23 15.18
CA ALA A 74 -2.39 -14.09 14.54
C ALA A 74 -1.47 -13.25 13.63
N VAL A 75 -0.15 -13.35 13.84
CA VAL A 75 0.87 -12.59 13.09
C VAL A 75 1.82 -13.56 12.40
N GLU A 76 2.03 -13.35 11.10
CA GLU A 76 3.05 -14.05 10.32
C GLU A 76 3.95 -13.05 9.59
N TYR A 77 5.16 -13.50 9.25
CA TYR A 77 6.17 -12.70 8.57
C TYR A 77 6.62 -13.42 7.31
N VAL A 78 6.66 -12.69 6.21
CA VAL A 78 7.20 -13.14 4.93
C VAL A 78 8.28 -12.18 4.47
N PHE A 79 9.23 -12.68 3.67
CA PHE A 79 10.44 -11.91 3.37
C PHE A 79 10.50 -11.58 1.89
N GLN A 80 10.60 -10.28 1.60
CA GLN A 80 10.90 -9.80 0.26
C GLN A 80 12.43 -9.75 0.09
N GLU A 81 12.99 -10.81 -0.48
CA GLU A 81 14.43 -10.93 -0.77
C GLU A 81 14.68 -10.74 -2.27
N LEU A 82 15.80 -10.10 -2.62
CA LEU A 82 16.10 -9.73 -4.00
C LEU A 82 16.35 -10.92 -4.91
N ASP A 83 16.83 -12.04 -4.36
CA ASP A 83 17.14 -13.29 -5.07
C ASP A 83 15.96 -14.25 -5.19
N LYS A 84 14.81 -13.93 -4.59
CA LYS A 84 13.57 -14.70 -4.72
C LYS A 84 12.92 -14.42 -6.10
N LEU A 85 13.53 -14.97 -7.13
CA LEU A 85 13.16 -14.79 -8.52
C LEU A 85 12.67 -16.11 -9.16
N PRO A 86 11.72 -16.04 -10.11
CA PRO A 86 11.34 -17.22 -10.87
C PRO A 86 12.50 -17.68 -11.78
N ALA A 87 12.65 -18.99 -11.98
CA ALA A 87 13.62 -19.50 -12.96
C ALA A 87 13.24 -19.01 -14.39
N PRO A 88 14.19 -18.71 -15.26
CA PRO A 88 15.65 -18.83 -15.10
C PRO A 88 16.36 -17.54 -14.61
N TYR A 89 15.61 -16.56 -14.11
CA TYR A 89 16.16 -15.24 -13.78
C TYR A 89 17.10 -15.31 -12.58
N LYS A 90 18.12 -14.43 -12.62
CA LYS A 90 19.10 -14.25 -11.55
C LYS A 90 19.14 -12.79 -11.14
N LEU A 91 19.53 -12.54 -9.91
CA LEU A 91 19.74 -11.18 -9.39
C LEU A 91 20.85 -10.49 -10.20
N PRO A 92 20.55 -9.34 -10.85
CA PRO A 92 21.58 -8.54 -11.52
C PRO A 92 22.65 -8.07 -10.54
N GLU A 93 23.90 -8.13 -10.96
CA GLU A 93 25.03 -7.65 -10.15
C GLU A 93 24.83 -6.18 -9.75
N GLY A 94 25.06 -5.88 -8.47
CA GLY A 94 24.93 -4.52 -7.92
C GLY A 94 23.49 -4.04 -7.69
N ARG A 95 22.46 -4.84 -7.97
CA ARG A 95 21.10 -4.42 -7.67
C ARG A 95 20.83 -4.50 -6.16
N THR A 96 20.41 -3.36 -5.59
CA THR A 96 20.00 -3.23 -4.17
C THR A 96 18.53 -2.86 -4.03
N LYS A 97 17.90 -2.37 -5.11
CA LYS A 97 16.51 -1.91 -5.08
C LYS A 97 15.54 -3.10 -5.10
N PRO A 98 14.53 -3.16 -4.19
CA PRO A 98 13.46 -4.14 -4.22
C PRO A 98 12.71 -4.16 -5.57
N TRP A 99 12.09 -5.30 -5.89
CA TRP A 99 11.41 -5.52 -7.17
C TRP A 99 10.02 -4.86 -7.27
N GLY A 100 9.61 -4.11 -6.27
CA GLY A 100 8.33 -3.40 -6.23
C GLY A 100 7.24 -4.14 -5.47
N THR A 101 6.05 -3.52 -5.43
CA THR A 101 4.93 -3.96 -4.60
C THR A 101 4.26 -5.26 -5.09
N THR A 102 4.28 -5.52 -6.40
CA THR A 102 3.83 -6.81 -6.95
C THR A 102 4.63 -7.97 -6.37
N HIS A 103 5.97 -7.87 -6.40
CA HIS A 103 6.85 -8.90 -5.83
C HIS A 103 6.67 -9.02 -4.31
N ALA A 104 6.49 -7.91 -3.60
CA ALA A 104 6.23 -7.93 -2.17
C ALA A 104 4.97 -8.75 -1.82
N ILE A 105 3.86 -8.54 -2.55
CA ILE A 105 2.61 -9.28 -2.33
C ILE A 105 2.80 -10.77 -2.69
N MET A 106 3.54 -11.09 -3.75
CA MET A 106 3.84 -12.49 -4.13
C MET A 106 4.50 -13.29 -3.01
N MET A 107 5.32 -12.66 -2.17
CA MET A 107 5.97 -13.34 -1.03
C MET A 107 4.98 -13.89 -0.01
N ALA A 108 3.75 -13.42 0.00
CA ALA A 108 2.69 -13.93 0.87
C ALA A 108 1.94 -15.14 0.29
N GLN A 109 2.29 -15.60 -0.91
CA GLN A 109 1.72 -16.82 -1.51
C GLN A 109 1.97 -18.04 -0.60
N GLY A 110 0.93 -18.83 -0.37
CA GLY A 110 0.98 -19.98 0.56
C GLY A 110 0.76 -19.61 2.03
N THR A 111 0.97 -18.34 2.42
CA THR A 111 0.69 -17.83 3.76
C THR A 111 -0.75 -17.31 3.87
N ILE A 112 -1.30 -16.76 2.78
CA ILE A 112 -2.65 -16.19 2.71
C ILE A 112 -3.55 -17.11 1.88
N ASN A 113 -4.58 -17.67 2.52
CA ASN A 113 -5.50 -18.64 1.93
C ASN A 113 -6.96 -18.13 1.82
N GLY A 114 -7.21 -16.88 2.19
CA GLY A 114 -8.53 -16.24 2.14
C GLY A 114 -8.45 -14.82 1.58
N PRO A 115 -9.59 -14.09 1.54
CA PRO A 115 -9.59 -12.68 1.13
C PRO A 115 -8.61 -11.86 1.98
N PHE A 116 -7.96 -10.88 1.36
CA PHE A 116 -6.97 -10.07 2.05
C PHE A 116 -6.92 -8.63 1.55
N ALA A 117 -6.50 -7.73 2.43
CA ALA A 117 -6.12 -6.38 2.06
C ALA A 117 -4.60 -6.27 2.02
N ALA A 118 -4.06 -5.48 1.09
CA ALA A 118 -2.65 -5.08 1.05
C ALA A 118 -2.55 -3.57 1.29
N ILE A 119 -1.64 -3.16 2.19
CA ILE A 119 -1.38 -1.76 2.54
C ILE A 119 0.11 -1.47 2.62
N ASN A 120 0.48 -0.20 2.49
CA ASN A 120 1.80 0.28 2.87
C ASN A 120 1.90 0.46 4.39
N ALA A 121 3.05 0.18 4.97
CA ALA A 121 3.31 0.29 6.40
C ALA A 121 3.43 1.74 6.91
N ASP A 122 3.66 2.70 6.01
CA ASP A 122 3.96 4.09 6.30
C ASP A 122 2.83 5.06 5.93
N ASP A 123 1.65 4.51 5.59
CA ASP A 123 0.46 5.26 5.20
C ASP A 123 -0.67 5.10 6.24
N PHE A 124 -1.31 6.20 6.57
CA PHE A 124 -2.55 6.23 7.35
C PHE A 124 -3.75 6.32 6.40
N TYR A 125 -4.73 5.44 6.56
CA TYR A 125 -5.87 5.32 5.65
C TYR A 125 -7.21 5.69 6.28
N GLY A 126 -7.29 5.65 7.61
CA GLY A 126 -8.50 5.95 8.38
C GLY A 126 -9.48 4.79 8.51
N GLN A 127 -10.31 4.86 9.53
CA GLN A 127 -11.22 3.78 9.96
C GLN A 127 -12.23 3.38 8.87
N GLN A 128 -12.82 4.37 8.19
CA GLN A 128 -13.87 4.09 7.20
C GLN A 128 -13.30 3.34 5.99
N ALA A 129 -12.06 3.64 5.60
CA ALA A 129 -11.37 2.93 4.51
C ALA A 129 -11.25 1.43 4.80
N TYR A 130 -10.84 1.05 6.02
CA TYR A 130 -10.79 -0.36 6.44
C TYR A 130 -12.17 -1.00 6.48
N LYS A 131 -13.19 -0.27 6.97
CA LYS A 131 -14.56 -0.77 7.07
C LYS A 131 -15.16 -1.09 5.70
N VAL A 132 -15.06 -0.17 4.73
CA VAL A 132 -15.63 -0.41 3.38
C VAL A 132 -14.90 -1.53 2.66
N LEU A 133 -13.58 -1.65 2.84
CA LEU A 133 -12.81 -2.73 2.24
C LEU A 133 -13.12 -4.08 2.88
N ALA A 134 -13.23 -4.16 4.21
CA ALA A 134 -13.60 -5.38 4.91
C ALA A 134 -15.00 -5.87 4.50
N GLN A 135 -15.97 -4.95 4.34
CA GLN A 135 -17.30 -5.27 3.81
C GLN A 135 -17.23 -5.88 2.41
N HIS A 136 -16.42 -5.31 1.52
CA HIS A 136 -16.21 -5.86 0.19
C HIS A 136 -15.58 -7.27 0.24
N LEU A 137 -14.51 -7.44 0.99
CA LEU A 137 -13.79 -8.71 1.12
C LEU A 137 -14.63 -9.84 1.72
N THR A 138 -15.61 -9.50 2.56
CA THR A 138 -16.52 -10.48 3.20
C THR A 138 -17.84 -10.65 2.45
N SER A 139 -18.10 -9.93 1.36
CA SER A 139 -19.33 -10.04 0.58
C SER A 139 -19.45 -11.31 -0.27
N GLY A 140 -18.35 -12.06 -0.42
CA GLY A 140 -18.29 -13.26 -1.27
C GLY A 140 -18.08 -12.96 -2.76
N THR A 141 -17.90 -11.70 -3.15
CA THR A 141 -17.55 -11.35 -4.53
C THR A 141 -16.15 -11.82 -4.90
N PRO A 142 -15.90 -12.29 -6.14
CA PRO A 142 -14.56 -12.58 -6.62
C PRO A 142 -13.81 -11.31 -7.06
N ASP A 143 -14.50 -10.16 -7.18
CA ASP A 143 -13.93 -8.92 -7.67
C ASP A 143 -12.89 -8.36 -6.70
N TYR A 144 -11.79 -7.85 -7.24
CA TYR A 144 -10.82 -7.07 -6.45
C TYR A 144 -11.38 -5.70 -6.09
N ALA A 145 -10.73 -5.03 -5.16
CA ALA A 145 -11.10 -3.67 -4.79
C ALA A 145 -9.87 -2.79 -4.57
N MET A 146 -10.06 -1.49 -4.76
CA MET A 146 -9.11 -0.45 -4.39
C MET A 146 -9.86 0.60 -3.58
N VAL A 147 -9.31 1.02 -2.45
CA VAL A 147 -9.80 2.24 -1.81
C VAL A 147 -9.14 3.42 -2.49
N GLY A 148 -9.96 4.21 -3.19
CA GLY A 148 -9.52 5.42 -3.91
C GLY A 148 -9.58 6.65 -3.01
N PHE A 149 -8.51 7.44 -3.03
CA PHE A 149 -8.41 8.74 -2.36
C PHE A 149 -8.40 9.86 -3.38
N ILE A 150 -8.79 11.06 -2.98
CA ILE A 150 -8.82 12.23 -3.88
C ILE A 150 -7.40 12.77 -4.03
N LEU A 151 -6.91 12.92 -5.26
CA LEU A 151 -5.52 13.29 -5.58
C LEU A 151 -5.03 14.53 -4.81
N LYS A 152 -5.79 15.63 -4.82
CA LYS A 152 -5.39 16.89 -4.16
C LYS A 152 -5.13 16.75 -2.65
N ASN A 153 -5.77 15.75 -2.01
CA ASN A 153 -5.61 15.46 -0.58
C ASN A 153 -4.41 14.53 -0.30
N THR A 154 -3.70 14.07 -1.33
CA THR A 154 -2.55 13.16 -1.21
C THR A 154 -1.24 13.79 -1.70
N LEU A 155 -1.25 15.07 -2.04
CA LEU A 155 -0.07 15.80 -2.50
C LEU A 155 0.76 16.27 -1.31
N SER A 156 2.10 16.32 -1.50
CA SER A 156 3.03 16.91 -0.55
C SER A 156 3.35 18.35 -0.95
N ASP A 157 3.58 19.21 0.04
CA ASP A 157 4.07 20.58 -0.17
C ASP A 157 5.61 20.62 -0.24
N HIS A 158 6.28 19.48 0.01
CA HIS A 158 7.75 19.37 0.04
C HIS A 158 8.36 18.78 -1.24
N GLY A 159 7.53 18.40 -2.21
CA GLY A 159 8.03 17.89 -3.49
C GLY A 159 7.03 17.01 -4.24
N SER A 160 7.49 16.44 -5.34
CA SER A 160 6.67 15.59 -6.18
C SER A 160 6.35 14.25 -5.51
N VAL A 161 5.18 13.72 -5.83
CA VAL A 161 4.70 12.41 -5.35
C VAL A 161 4.40 11.47 -6.53
N ALA A 162 4.41 10.16 -6.26
CA ALA A 162 3.98 9.14 -7.21
C ALA A 162 2.62 8.58 -6.81
N ARG A 163 1.67 8.47 -7.76
CA ARG A 163 0.32 7.98 -7.53
C ARG A 163 -0.19 7.17 -8.71
N GLY A 164 -0.92 6.10 -8.42
CA GLY A 164 -1.72 5.41 -9.42
C GLY A 164 -3.01 6.19 -9.69
N VAL A 165 -3.01 7.02 -10.74
CA VAL A 165 -4.19 7.81 -11.14
C VAL A 165 -5.18 6.92 -11.87
N SER A 166 -6.40 6.80 -11.36
CA SER A 166 -7.41 5.86 -11.84
C SER A 166 -8.55 6.53 -12.62
N ARG A 167 -9.15 5.77 -13.55
CA ARG A 167 -10.41 6.06 -14.19
C ARG A 167 -11.40 4.93 -13.90
N VAL A 168 -12.66 5.28 -13.71
CA VAL A 168 -13.72 4.33 -13.38
C VAL A 168 -14.90 4.47 -14.35
N ASP A 169 -15.67 3.40 -14.47
CA ASP A 169 -16.97 3.42 -15.16
C ASP A 169 -18.08 3.98 -14.26
N ALA A 170 -19.31 4.05 -14.78
CA ALA A 170 -20.50 4.53 -14.07
C ALA A 170 -20.84 3.70 -12.81
N ASN A 171 -20.36 2.46 -12.74
CA ASN A 171 -20.54 1.56 -11.61
C ASN A 171 -19.36 1.57 -10.64
N ASN A 172 -18.43 2.52 -10.78
CA ASN A 172 -17.17 2.60 -10.01
C ASN A 172 -16.25 1.38 -10.17
N TYR A 173 -16.28 0.69 -11.31
CA TYR A 173 -15.24 -0.29 -11.62
C TYR A 173 -14.08 0.40 -12.31
N LEU A 174 -12.87 0.00 -11.93
CA LEU A 174 -11.64 0.47 -12.53
C LEU A 174 -11.62 0.12 -14.03
N THR A 175 -11.40 1.10 -14.87
CA THR A 175 -11.18 0.91 -16.32
C THR A 175 -9.73 1.08 -16.71
N HIS A 176 -9.03 2.03 -16.07
CA HIS A 176 -7.62 2.30 -16.28
C HIS A 176 -6.99 2.79 -14.99
N ILE A 177 -5.71 2.50 -14.81
CA ILE A 177 -4.86 3.10 -13.79
C ILE A 177 -3.46 3.31 -14.36
N VAL A 178 -2.91 4.48 -14.14
CA VAL A 178 -1.56 4.84 -14.61
C VAL A 178 -0.74 5.34 -13.45
N GLU A 179 0.40 4.72 -13.22
CA GLU A 179 1.37 5.20 -12.23
C GLU A 179 2.06 6.45 -12.76
N MET A 180 1.75 7.59 -12.16
CA MET A 180 2.37 8.89 -12.44
C MET A 180 3.37 9.20 -11.34
N THR A 181 4.65 9.32 -11.70
CA THR A 181 5.76 9.33 -10.73
C THR A 181 6.22 10.71 -10.30
N LYS A 182 5.74 11.77 -10.96
CA LYS A 182 6.16 13.14 -10.66
C LYS A 182 4.96 14.08 -10.70
N ILE A 183 4.06 13.92 -9.72
CA ILE A 183 2.89 14.78 -9.55
C ILE A 183 3.20 15.88 -8.55
N GLU A 184 2.90 17.11 -8.91
CA GLU A 184 3.07 18.32 -8.11
C GLU A 184 1.81 19.16 -8.15
N ARG A 185 1.59 20.01 -7.12
CA ARG A 185 0.50 21.00 -7.15
C ARG A 185 0.68 21.97 -8.33
N ASP A 186 -0.44 22.30 -8.97
CA ASP A 186 -0.47 23.31 -10.04
C ASP A 186 -1.80 24.11 -9.95
N GLY A 187 -1.72 25.28 -9.31
CA GLY A 187 -2.90 26.09 -8.98
C GLY A 187 -3.90 25.33 -8.10
N GLY A 188 -5.15 25.24 -8.54
CA GLY A 188 -6.22 24.49 -7.82
C GLY A 188 -6.22 22.99 -8.08
N GLY A 189 -5.34 22.48 -8.97
CA GLY A 189 -5.21 21.09 -9.34
C GLY A 189 -3.80 20.55 -9.15
N ALA A 190 -3.37 19.71 -10.09
CA ALA A 190 -2.03 19.13 -10.11
C ALA A 190 -1.51 18.97 -11.54
N LYS A 191 -0.23 18.71 -11.68
CA LYS A 191 0.41 18.31 -12.95
C LYS A 191 1.34 17.13 -12.71
N ASN A 192 1.43 16.26 -13.71
CA ASN A 192 2.46 15.23 -13.77
C ASN A 192 3.47 15.58 -14.86
N THR A 193 4.76 15.48 -14.56
CA THR A 193 5.83 15.62 -15.55
C THR A 193 6.35 14.23 -15.92
N GLY A 194 6.12 13.80 -17.16
CA GLY A 194 6.61 12.54 -17.69
C GLY A 194 8.14 12.49 -17.79
N ALA A 195 8.69 11.29 -17.94
CA ALA A 195 10.14 11.11 -18.12
C ALA A 195 10.67 11.78 -19.41
N ASP A 196 9.81 11.91 -20.42
CA ASP A 196 10.05 12.61 -21.69
C ASP A 196 9.88 14.13 -21.59
N GLY A 197 9.57 14.67 -20.41
CA GLY A 197 9.30 16.09 -20.18
C GLY A 197 7.85 16.51 -20.51
N SER A 198 7.00 15.62 -20.98
CA SER A 198 5.58 15.92 -21.23
C SER A 198 4.86 16.30 -19.94
N VAL A 199 3.93 17.25 -20.02
CA VAL A 199 3.14 17.69 -18.86
C VAL A 199 1.69 17.30 -19.06
N THR A 200 1.17 16.50 -18.12
CA THR A 200 -0.26 16.14 -18.02
C THR A 200 -0.88 16.95 -16.90
N LYS A 201 -1.91 17.76 -17.22
CA LYS A 201 -2.70 18.47 -16.21
C LYS A 201 -3.72 17.54 -15.59
N LEU A 202 -3.91 17.68 -14.27
CA LEU A 202 -4.83 16.93 -13.45
C LEU A 202 -5.73 17.93 -12.70
N THR A 203 -7.00 17.57 -12.53
CA THR A 203 -7.99 18.44 -11.84
C THR A 203 -7.75 18.48 -10.34
N GLY A 204 -7.11 17.43 -9.79
CA GLY A 204 -6.97 17.20 -8.34
C GLY A 204 -8.10 16.38 -7.75
N ASP A 205 -9.19 16.16 -8.48
CA ASP A 205 -10.36 15.37 -8.04
C ASP A 205 -10.32 13.90 -8.50
N GLU A 206 -9.26 13.51 -9.22
CA GLU A 206 -9.06 12.14 -9.64
C GLU A 206 -8.98 11.20 -8.44
N ALA A 207 -9.55 10.01 -8.58
CA ALA A 207 -9.34 8.94 -7.62
C ALA A 207 -7.95 8.33 -7.85
N VAL A 208 -7.15 8.24 -6.78
CA VAL A 208 -5.80 7.69 -6.84
C VAL A 208 -5.63 6.51 -5.91
N SER A 209 -4.79 5.57 -6.32
CA SER A 209 -4.32 4.49 -5.48
C SER A 209 -3.25 5.01 -4.52
N MET A 210 -3.46 4.68 -3.24
CA MET A 210 -2.46 4.81 -2.18
C MET A 210 -1.99 3.43 -1.70
N ASN A 211 -2.03 2.42 -2.59
CA ASN A 211 -1.74 1.01 -2.30
C ASN A 211 -2.63 0.39 -1.21
N PHE A 212 -3.90 0.80 -1.13
CA PHE A 212 -4.88 0.13 -0.30
C PHE A 212 -5.80 -0.71 -1.17
N TRP A 213 -5.47 -1.99 -1.25
CA TRP A 213 -6.11 -2.94 -2.15
C TRP A 213 -6.79 -4.07 -1.41
N GLY A 214 -7.86 -4.62 -1.99
CA GLY A 214 -8.54 -5.82 -1.57
C GLY A 214 -8.49 -6.90 -2.64
N PHE A 215 -8.10 -8.10 -2.25
CA PHE A 215 -7.87 -9.21 -3.17
C PHE A 215 -8.44 -10.53 -2.65
N THR A 216 -8.61 -11.47 -3.57
CA THR A 216 -8.78 -12.89 -3.25
C THR A 216 -7.47 -13.64 -3.57
N PRO A 217 -7.28 -14.89 -3.08
CA PRO A 217 -6.09 -15.69 -3.40
C PRO A 217 -5.89 -15.96 -4.90
N ALA A 218 -6.93 -15.78 -5.74
CA ALA A 218 -6.83 -15.87 -7.18
C ALA A 218 -5.83 -14.87 -7.79
N LEU A 219 -5.45 -13.85 -7.03
CA LEU A 219 -4.42 -12.89 -7.45
C LEU A 219 -3.04 -13.54 -7.60
N PHE A 220 -2.63 -14.47 -6.71
CA PHE A 220 -1.25 -14.97 -6.68
C PHE A 220 -0.77 -15.58 -8.01
N PRO A 221 -1.49 -16.50 -8.68
CA PRO A 221 -1.07 -16.98 -9.98
C PRO A 221 -1.01 -15.87 -11.04
N GLN A 222 -1.87 -14.86 -10.97
CA GLN A 222 -1.82 -13.71 -11.88
C GLN A 222 -0.57 -12.85 -11.64
N LEU A 223 -0.18 -12.64 -10.37
CA LEU A 223 1.07 -11.93 -10.03
C LEU A 223 2.30 -12.68 -10.53
N ASN A 224 2.33 -14.01 -10.44
CA ASN A 224 3.44 -14.81 -10.95
C ASN A 224 3.65 -14.57 -12.46
N VAL A 225 2.57 -14.60 -13.25
CA VAL A 225 2.62 -14.33 -14.70
C VAL A 225 3.03 -12.88 -14.98
N ALA A 226 2.46 -11.93 -14.27
CA ALA A 226 2.79 -10.50 -14.42
C ALA A 226 4.25 -10.22 -14.09
N PHE A 227 4.76 -10.81 -13.00
CA PHE A 227 6.14 -10.63 -12.58
C PHE A 227 7.12 -11.30 -13.54
N GLU A 228 6.79 -12.48 -14.07
CA GLU A 228 7.59 -13.13 -15.11
C GLU A 228 7.68 -12.26 -16.38
N ASN A 229 6.56 -11.67 -16.81
CA ASN A 229 6.54 -10.74 -17.95
C ASN A 229 7.36 -9.48 -17.69
N PHE A 230 7.31 -8.95 -16.46
CA PHE A 230 8.16 -7.84 -16.04
C PHE A 230 9.64 -8.22 -16.09
N MET A 231 10.02 -9.41 -15.59
CA MET A 231 11.40 -9.88 -15.63
C MET A 231 11.92 -10.02 -17.05
N LYS A 232 11.11 -10.48 -18.00
CA LYS A 232 11.48 -10.55 -19.43
C LYS A 232 11.81 -9.17 -20.02
N LYS A 233 11.11 -8.13 -19.61
CA LYS A 233 11.26 -6.77 -20.16
C LYS A 233 12.32 -5.94 -19.44
N SER A 234 12.32 -5.98 -18.12
CA SER A 234 13.06 -5.01 -17.28
C SER A 234 13.85 -5.66 -16.15
N GLY A 235 13.92 -6.99 -16.10
CA GLY A 235 14.62 -7.73 -15.04
C GLY A 235 16.13 -7.46 -15.00
N GLY A 236 16.75 -7.01 -16.08
CA GLY A 236 18.16 -6.61 -16.13
C GLY A 236 18.46 -5.18 -15.64
N GLU A 237 17.43 -4.37 -15.42
CA GLU A 237 17.60 -2.97 -15.03
C GLU A 237 17.80 -2.84 -13.51
N GLN A 238 18.72 -1.97 -13.08
CA GLN A 238 19.09 -1.79 -11.66
C GLN A 238 17.97 -1.21 -10.78
N LYS A 239 17.04 -0.43 -11.37
CA LYS A 239 16.07 0.40 -10.63
C LYS A 239 14.62 0.14 -11.01
N SER A 240 14.33 -0.76 -11.95
CA SER A 240 12.98 -1.11 -12.37
C SER A 240 12.17 -1.73 -11.22
N GLU A 241 10.88 -1.46 -11.17
CA GLU A 241 9.95 -2.00 -10.16
C GLU A 241 8.66 -2.47 -10.82
N CYS A 242 8.21 -3.66 -10.45
CA CYS A 242 6.89 -4.17 -10.79
C CYS A 242 5.89 -3.68 -9.74
N LEU A 243 5.09 -2.69 -10.09
CA LEU A 243 4.17 -2.01 -9.17
C LEU A 243 2.76 -2.58 -9.26
N ILE A 244 2.11 -2.79 -8.13
CA ILE A 244 0.76 -3.38 -8.08
C ILE A 244 -0.29 -2.56 -8.83
N PRO A 245 -0.28 -1.20 -8.85
CA PRO A 245 -1.24 -0.46 -9.66
C PRO A 245 -1.15 -0.79 -11.15
N ALA A 246 0.07 -0.89 -11.69
CA ALA A 246 0.28 -1.25 -13.10
C ALA A 246 -0.19 -2.70 -13.37
N THR A 247 0.18 -3.64 -12.49
CA THR A 247 -0.23 -5.04 -12.61
C THR A 247 -1.76 -5.20 -12.58
N VAL A 248 -2.45 -4.53 -11.66
CA VAL A 248 -3.93 -4.56 -11.61
C VAL A 248 -4.53 -3.87 -12.84
N GLY A 249 -3.93 -2.77 -13.31
CA GLY A 249 -4.32 -2.11 -14.55
C GLY A 249 -4.29 -3.04 -15.76
N ASP A 250 -3.22 -3.81 -15.93
CA ASP A 250 -3.07 -4.79 -17.00
C ASP A 250 -4.11 -5.93 -16.89
N LEU A 251 -4.36 -6.44 -15.68
CA LEU A 251 -5.38 -7.46 -15.43
C LEU A 251 -6.79 -6.97 -15.76
N VAL A 252 -7.11 -5.73 -15.43
CA VAL A 252 -8.41 -5.11 -15.71
C VAL A 252 -8.58 -4.87 -17.22
N THR A 253 -7.59 -4.27 -17.88
CA THR A 253 -7.68 -3.95 -19.31
C THR A 253 -7.69 -5.19 -20.20
N SER A 254 -7.06 -6.29 -19.75
CA SER A 254 -7.13 -7.59 -20.45
C SER A 254 -8.38 -8.41 -20.09
N GLY A 255 -9.25 -7.92 -19.22
CA GLY A 255 -10.47 -8.63 -18.80
C GLY A 255 -10.24 -9.81 -17.84
N GLN A 256 -9.02 -9.97 -17.31
CA GLN A 256 -8.68 -11.06 -16.40
C GLN A 256 -9.13 -10.80 -14.95
N ALA A 257 -9.43 -9.55 -14.60
CA ALA A 257 -9.96 -9.17 -13.31
C ALA A 257 -10.94 -8.00 -13.43
N LYS A 258 -11.85 -7.90 -12.45
CA LYS A 258 -12.62 -6.69 -12.18
C LYS A 258 -12.14 -6.10 -10.86
N CYS A 259 -12.02 -4.79 -10.80
CA CYS A 259 -11.60 -4.08 -9.59
C CYS A 259 -12.58 -2.97 -9.26
N LYS A 260 -13.25 -3.06 -8.12
CA LYS A 260 -14.16 -2.03 -7.61
C LYS A 260 -13.37 -0.92 -6.94
N VAL A 261 -13.61 0.32 -7.34
CA VAL A 261 -13.05 1.49 -6.63
C VAL A 261 -14.01 1.90 -5.53
N LEU A 262 -13.62 1.65 -4.29
CA LEU A 262 -14.34 2.02 -3.08
C LEU A 262 -13.94 3.44 -2.68
N ARG A 263 -14.89 4.21 -2.16
CA ARG A 263 -14.62 5.57 -1.66
C ARG A 263 -14.65 5.58 -0.15
N SER A 264 -13.69 6.29 0.44
CA SER A 264 -13.68 6.60 1.87
C SER A 264 -13.83 8.12 2.06
N ALA A 265 -14.51 8.49 3.13
CA ALA A 265 -14.57 9.88 3.57
C ALA A 265 -13.35 10.29 4.41
N ASP A 266 -12.50 9.33 4.78
CA ASP A 266 -11.31 9.58 5.58
C ASP A 266 -10.23 10.28 4.77
N SER A 267 -9.41 11.05 5.46
CA SER A 267 -8.21 11.65 4.89
C SER A 267 -7.08 10.63 4.91
N TRP A 268 -6.40 10.48 3.78
CA TRP A 268 -5.12 9.81 3.73
C TRP A 268 -4.01 10.79 4.14
N PHE A 269 -3.02 10.32 4.88
CA PHE A 269 -1.74 11.00 5.06
C PHE A 269 -0.64 9.95 5.31
N GLY A 270 0.59 10.31 4.97
CA GLY A 270 1.74 9.42 5.10
C GLY A 270 3.01 10.22 5.21
N VAL A 271 4.12 9.54 5.47
CA VAL A 271 5.44 10.14 5.57
C VAL A 271 6.23 9.81 4.31
N THR A 272 6.20 10.71 3.34
CA THR A 272 7.04 10.61 2.12
C THR A 272 8.41 11.24 2.36
N TYR A 273 8.40 12.43 2.95
CA TYR A 273 9.58 13.21 3.35
C TYR A 273 9.63 13.31 4.87
N ARG A 274 10.81 13.55 5.43
CA ARG A 274 10.96 13.72 6.89
C ARG A 274 10.17 14.92 7.41
N GLU A 275 10.03 15.92 6.59
CA GLU A 275 9.28 17.15 6.82
C GLU A 275 7.76 16.93 6.92
N ASP A 276 7.23 15.83 6.38
CA ASP A 276 5.81 15.48 6.50
C ASP A 276 5.43 15.03 7.94
N ARG A 277 6.41 14.54 8.72
CA ARG A 277 6.16 13.95 10.04
C ARG A 277 5.42 14.87 11.02
N PRO A 278 5.75 16.17 11.18
CA PRO A 278 4.98 17.06 12.06
C PRO A 278 3.51 17.17 11.69
N VAL A 279 3.19 17.17 10.39
CA VAL A 279 1.80 17.20 9.90
C VAL A 279 1.07 15.90 10.25
N VAL A 280 1.74 14.75 10.11
CA VAL A 280 1.18 13.45 10.49
C VAL A 280 0.88 13.40 11.99
N VAL A 281 1.82 13.84 12.84
CA VAL A 281 1.64 13.89 14.30
C VAL A 281 0.46 14.78 14.68
N GLU A 282 0.33 15.96 14.05
CA GLU A 282 -0.78 16.89 14.32
C GLU A 282 -2.13 16.28 13.86
N ASN A 283 -2.17 15.62 12.70
CA ASN A 283 -3.39 14.96 12.22
C ASN A 283 -3.84 13.85 13.19
N ILE A 284 -2.91 13.04 13.67
CA ILE A 284 -3.21 12.00 14.68
C ILE A 284 -3.74 12.63 15.97
N ARG A 285 -3.10 13.71 16.47
CA ARG A 285 -3.56 14.43 17.67
C ARG A 285 -4.99 14.93 17.49
N GLN A 286 -5.33 15.51 16.34
CA GLN A 286 -6.68 15.98 16.04
C GLN A 286 -7.70 14.84 15.98
N LEU A 287 -7.33 13.67 15.43
CA LEU A 287 -8.20 12.50 15.39
C LEU A 287 -8.47 11.95 16.80
N ILE A 288 -7.47 11.95 17.68
CA ILE A 288 -7.63 11.61 19.11
C ILE A 288 -8.56 12.62 19.80
N ALA A 289 -8.32 13.91 19.61
CA ALA A 289 -9.15 14.97 20.21
C ALA A 289 -10.62 14.91 19.77
N LYS A 290 -10.88 14.44 18.52
CA LYS A 290 -12.23 14.20 17.99
C LYS A 290 -12.86 12.88 18.48
N GLY A 291 -12.14 12.07 19.26
CA GLY A 291 -12.62 10.78 19.76
C GLY A 291 -12.60 9.64 18.72
N ASN A 292 -11.94 9.80 17.57
CA ASN A 292 -11.80 8.75 16.57
C ASN A 292 -10.88 7.61 17.09
N TYR A 293 -9.87 7.96 17.89
CA TYR A 293 -8.95 7.04 18.55
C TYR A 293 -8.85 7.34 20.05
N PRO A 294 -8.63 6.34 20.90
CA PRO A 294 -8.28 6.58 22.29
C PRO A 294 -6.88 7.20 22.38
N GLU A 295 -6.60 7.89 23.48
CA GLU A 295 -5.27 8.46 23.73
C GLU A 295 -4.17 7.37 23.73
N LYS A 296 -4.50 6.18 24.22
CA LYS A 296 -3.64 4.99 24.22
C LYS A 296 -4.32 3.86 23.45
N LEU A 297 -3.81 3.53 22.26
CA LEU A 297 -4.42 2.50 21.39
C LEU A 297 -4.44 1.11 22.01
N TRP A 298 -3.38 0.77 22.73
CA TRP A 298 -3.12 -0.58 23.26
C TRP A 298 -3.17 -0.57 24.79
N ALA A 299 -4.31 -0.23 25.33
CA ALA A 299 -4.55 -0.34 26.77
C ALA A 299 -4.77 -1.80 27.22
#